data_035996fc8c599398e37773da99b720d8
#
_entry.id   035996fc8c599398e37773da99b720d8
#
_cell.length_a   1.000
_cell.length_b   1.000
_cell.length_c   1.000
_cell.angle_alpha   90.00
_cell.angle_beta   90.00
_cell.angle_gamma   90.00
#
_symmetry.space_group_name_H-M   'P 1'
#
loop_
_entity.id
_entity.type
_entity.pdbx_description
1 polymer ?
#
loop_
_entity_poly.entity_id
_entity_poly.type
_entity_poly.pdbx_seq_one_letter_code
_entity_poly.pdbx_strand_id
1 'polypeptide(L)'
;MADKSLYDEVFSQSVHQPDIFWGKAAEDVVWNKKWDRVLDESSKPFYRWFTGGELNTCYNALDYHVEAGRGKQTAIIYDSPVTDTVQKITYRELLDKVSKFAGALRSLGVRKGDTVIIYMPMIPEALVAVLSCARIGAVHSVVFGGFAPNELAIRIDDAKPKVIVSASCGIEGKKTLPYKPLLDEAIRIASHKPQKCVIYQRPQVKADMDASRDLDWNGIMKNAEAVGCVSVAATDPLYILYTSGTTGKPKGVMRDNGGHAVALKWSMKYIYDVKPGEVYWAASDVGWVVGHSYIVYAPLLYGCTTIVYEGKPVGTPDPGAFWRVISQHGVSVLFTAPTAFRAIKKEDPNGDYLKKYDIKCLRYLFLAGERLDPDTYHWASDMLKIPVVDHWWQTETGWPIAANCMGIEKFPIKAGSPTKPVPGYNVQILDSDGNPLPNGEEG
;
A
#
# COMPACT_ATOMS: atom_id res chain seq x y z
N MET A 1 -34.00 -26.13 -4.71
CA MET A 1 -32.73 -25.56 -5.08
C MET A 1 -32.29 -24.77 -3.86
N ALA A 2 -31.12 -25.06 -3.28
CA ALA A 2 -30.62 -24.22 -2.20
C ALA A 2 -30.41 -22.81 -2.78
N ASP A 3 -30.92 -21.80 -2.09
CA ASP A 3 -30.67 -20.41 -2.48
C ASP A 3 -29.16 -20.23 -2.58
N LYS A 4 -28.65 -19.82 -3.76
CA LYS A 4 -27.24 -19.49 -3.94
C LYS A 4 -26.92 -18.31 -3.02
N SER A 5 -25.80 -18.41 -2.30
CA SER A 5 -25.35 -17.29 -1.48
C SER A 5 -24.99 -16.08 -2.37
N LEU A 6 -25.09 -14.88 -1.81
CA LEU A 6 -24.69 -13.66 -2.53
C LEU A 6 -23.22 -13.75 -3.00
N TYR A 7 -22.36 -14.33 -2.16
CA TYR A 7 -20.97 -14.57 -2.54
C TYR A 7 -20.87 -15.47 -3.77
N ASP A 8 -21.61 -16.59 -3.81
CA ASP A 8 -21.54 -17.54 -4.93
C ASP A 8 -21.99 -16.89 -6.25
N GLU A 9 -22.97 -16.00 -6.22
CA GLU A 9 -23.40 -15.23 -7.39
C GLU A 9 -22.31 -14.27 -7.86
N VAL A 10 -21.76 -13.46 -6.95
CA VAL A 10 -20.70 -12.48 -7.24
C VAL A 10 -19.44 -13.18 -7.72
N PHE A 11 -19.02 -14.27 -7.07
CA PHE A 11 -17.87 -15.07 -7.44
C PHE A 11 -18.04 -15.68 -8.83
N SER A 12 -19.18 -16.34 -9.08
CA SER A 12 -19.47 -16.96 -10.38
C SER A 12 -19.42 -15.92 -11.51
N GLN A 13 -20.03 -14.76 -11.32
CA GLN A 13 -19.99 -13.69 -12.32
C GLN A 13 -18.56 -13.19 -12.57
N SER A 14 -17.75 -13.02 -11.51
CA SER A 14 -16.40 -12.52 -11.63
C SER A 14 -15.46 -13.46 -12.41
N VAL A 15 -15.69 -14.78 -12.32
CA VAL A 15 -14.87 -15.80 -12.98
C VAL A 15 -15.37 -16.11 -14.40
N HIS A 16 -16.69 -16.22 -14.60
CA HIS A 16 -17.27 -16.64 -15.88
C HIS A 16 -17.64 -15.48 -16.80
N GLN A 17 -17.77 -14.28 -16.28
CA GLN A 17 -18.10 -13.07 -17.03
C GLN A 17 -17.20 -11.89 -16.60
N PRO A 18 -15.85 -12.05 -16.64
CA PRO A 18 -14.92 -11.05 -16.10
C PRO A 18 -15.06 -9.68 -16.76
N ASP A 19 -15.34 -9.61 -18.06
CA ASP A 19 -15.54 -8.34 -18.77
C ASP A 19 -16.73 -7.55 -18.22
N ILE A 20 -17.84 -8.23 -17.95
CA ILE A 20 -19.06 -7.60 -17.38
C ILE A 20 -18.79 -7.16 -15.95
N PHE A 21 -18.26 -8.09 -15.14
CA PHE A 21 -18.02 -7.84 -13.71
C PHE A 21 -17.03 -6.70 -13.46
N TRP A 22 -15.84 -6.79 -14.06
CA TRP A 22 -14.80 -5.78 -13.87
C TRP A 22 -15.07 -4.50 -14.65
N GLY A 23 -15.78 -4.57 -15.78
CA GLY A 23 -16.26 -3.38 -16.48
C GLY A 23 -17.19 -2.55 -15.61
N LYS A 24 -18.12 -3.18 -14.88
CA LYS A 24 -18.98 -2.52 -13.91
C LYS A 24 -18.21 -1.96 -12.72
N ALA A 25 -17.25 -2.71 -12.16
CA ALA A 25 -16.41 -2.23 -11.08
C ALA A 25 -15.55 -1.02 -11.48
N ALA A 26 -15.13 -0.97 -12.74
CA ALA A 26 -14.34 0.13 -13.29
C ALA A 26 -15.12 1.44 -13.46
N GLU A 27 -16.45 1.42 -13.43
CA GLU A 27 -17.27 2.63 -13.47
C GLU A 27 -17.11 3.51 -12.21
N ASP A 28 -16.66 2.92 -11.11
CA ASP A 28 -16.34 3.65 -9.88
C ASP A 28 -15.02 4.45 -9.97
N VAL A 29 -14.21 4.24 -11.02
CA VAL A 29 -12.95 4.95 -11.28
C VAL A 29 -13.20 6.04 -12.32
N VAL A 30 -12.57 7.20 -12.16
CA VAL A 30 -12.63 8.27 -13.16
C VAL A 30 -11.60 8.02 -14.26
N TRP A 31 -12.07 7.97 -15.49
CA TRP A 31 -11.29 7.73 -16.70
C TRP A 31 -11.22 8.99 -17.57
N ASN A 32 -10.02 9.30 -18.04
CA ASN A 32 -9.83 10.32 -19.08
C ASN A 32 -10.36 9.83 -20.44
N LYS A 33 -10.16 8.53 -20.71
CA LYS A 33 -10.71 7.81 -21.84
C LYS A 33 -11.14 6.41 -21.38
N LYS A 34 -12.39 6.01 -21.64
CA LYS A 34 -12.83 4.63 -21.37
C LYS A 34 -12.03 3.64 -22.20
N TRP A 35 -11.93 2.43 -21.70
CA TRP A 35 -11.24 1.32 -22.33
C TRP A 35 -11.96 0.80 -23.57
N ASP A 36 -11.20 0.18 -24.46
CA ASP A 36 -11.73 -0.52 -25.62
C ASP A 36 -12.08 -1.97 -25.25
N ARG A 37 -11.32 -2.58 -24.30
CA ARG A 37 -11.51 -3.94 -23.82
C ARG A 37 -11.19 -4.02 -22.32
N VAL A 38 -12.04 -4.72 -21.54
CA VAL A 38 -11.83 -4.90 -20.10
C VAL A 38 -10.69 -5.87 -19.85
N LEU A 39 -10.73 -7.07 -20.43
CA LEU A 39 -9.70 -8.11 -20.30
C LEU A 39 -9.16 -8.50 -21.67
N ASP A 40 -7.86 -8.32 -21.86
CA ASP A 40 -7.15 -8.79 -23.05
C ASP A 40 -6.32 -10.04 -22.72
N GLU A 41 -6.74 -11.17 -23.28
CA GLU A 41 -6.15 -12.49 -23.11
C GLU A 41 -5.26 -12.90 -24.30
N SER A 42 -5.00 -12.01 -25.25
CA SER A 42 -4.28 -12.33 -26.48
C SER A 42 -2.84 -12.79 -26.26
N SER A 43 -2.26 -12.48 -25.10
CA SER A 43 -0.87 -12.80 -24.74
C SER A 43 -0.78 -13.69 -23.49
N LYS A 44 -1.70 -14.65 -23.31
CA LYS A 44 -1.67 -15.59 -22.17
C LYS A 44 -0.28 -16.21 -21.98
N PRO A 45 0.21 -16.32 -20.74
CA PRO A 45 -0.44 -16.03 -19.45
C PRO A 45 -0.33 -14.57 -19.00
N PHE A 46 0.11 -13.65 -19.85
CA PHE A 46 0.28 -12.22 -19.52
C PHE A 46 -0.99 -11.45 -19.92
N TYR A 47 -1.92 -11.38 -19.00
CA TYR A 47 -3.18 -10.66 -19.14
C TYR A 47 -2.99 -9.16 -19.04
N ARG A 48 -3.81 -8.39 -19.79
CA ARG A 48 -3.87 -6.93 -19.71
C ARG A 48 -5.28 -6.48 -19.41
N TRP A 49 -5.41 -5.54 -18.48
CA TRP A 49 -6.71 -5.03 -18.08
C TRP A 49 -6.94 -3.61 -18.60
N PHE A 50 -8.20 -3.36 -19.03
CA PHE A 50 -8.66 -2.05 -19.49
C PHE A 50 -7.83 -1.46 -20.62
N THR A 51 -7.49 -2.29 -21.60
CA THR A 51 -6.68 -1.87 -22.76
C THR A 51 -7.38 -0.77 -23.56
N GLY A 52 -6.61 0.27 -23.96
CA GLY A 52 -7.11 1.46 -24.63
C GLY A 52 -7.69 2.51 -23.69
N GLY A 53 -7.88 2.17 -22.40
CA GLY A 53 -8.31 3.12 -21.38
C GLY A 53 -7.17 4.03 -20.92
N GLU A 54 -7.53 5.25 -20.50
CA GLU A 54 -6.60 6.22 -19.93
C GLU A 54 -7.16 6.83 -18.64
N LEU A 55 -6.30 6.99 -17.65
CA LEU A 55 -6.64 7.57 -16.34
C LEU A 55 -5.41 8.22 -15.70
N ASN A 56 -5.58 8.73 -14.50
CA ASN A 56 -4.47 9.02 -13.58
C ASN A 56 -4.82 8.52 -12.18
N THR A 57 -3.96 7.67 -11.60
CA THR A 57 -4.19 7.08 -10.28
C THR A 57 -4.17 8.14 -9.18
N CYS A 58 -3.28 9.15 -9.25
CA CYS A 58 -3.25 10.25 -8.29
C CYS A 58 -4.50 11.13 -8.36
N TYR A 59 -5.03 11.42 -9.56
CA TYR A 59 -6.30 12.14 -9.70
C TYR A 59 -7.43 11.43 -8.96
N ASN A 60 -7.56 10.14 -9.16
CA ASN A 60 -8.57 9.32 -8.49
C ASN A 60 -8.38 9.26 -6.97
N ALA A 61 -7.14 9.34 -6.50
CA ALA A 61 -6.82 9.30 -5.08
C ALA A 61 -7.01 10.67 -4.37
N LEU A 62 -6.87 11.79 -5.06
CA LEU A 62 -6.87 13.12 -4.45
C LEU A 62 -7.82 14.11 -5.10
N ASP A 63 -7.58 14.49 -6.37
CA ASP A 63 -8.33 15.57 -7.06
C ASP A 63 -9.82 15.28 -7.06
N TYR A 64 -10.22 14.06 -7.43
CA TYR A 64 -11.60 13.59 -7.43
C TYR A 64 -12.30 13.83 -6.08
N HIS A 65 -11.64 13.50 -4.98
CA HIS A 65 -12.24 13.66 -3.65
C HIS A 65 -12.36 15.12 -3.25
N VAL A 66 -11.40 15.95 -3.64
CA VAL A 66 -11.44 17.40 -3.40
C VAL A 66 -12.56 18.04 -4.21
N GLU A 67 -12.71 17.68 -5.47
CA GLU A 67 -13.79 18.15 -6.37
C GLU A 67 -15.16 17.64 -5.90
N ALA A 68 -15.23 16.44 -5.35
CA ALA A 68 -16.44 15.87 -4.75
C ALA A 68 -16.78 16.44 -3.34
N GLY A 69 -16.10 17.52 -2.92
CA GLY A 69 -16.40 18.22 -1.66
C GLY A 69 -15.72 17.66 -0.42
N ARG A 70 -14.84 16.65 -0.53
CA ARG A 70 -14.10 16.03 0.59
C ARG A 70 -12.80 16.75 0.95
N GLY A 71 -12.53 17.93 0.39
CA GLY A 71 -11.27 18.65 0.57
C GLY A 71 -10.88 18.90 2.02
N LYS A 72 -11.85 19.06 2.94
CA LYS A 72 -11.63 19.26 4.38
C LYS A 72 -11.53 17.97 5.18
N GLN A 73 -11.86 16.81 4.57
CA GLN A 73 -11.73 15.52 5.22
C GLN A 73 -10.25 15.19 5.41
N THR A 74 -9.90 14.58 6.53
CA THR A 74 -8.55 14.06 6.77
C THR A 74 -8.25 12.94 5.77
N ALA A 75 -7.17 13.06 5.02
CA ALA A 75 -6.64 12.04 4.13
C ALA A 75 -5.61 11.16 4.83
N ILE A 76 -4.70 11.80 5.57
CA ILE A 76 -3.62 11.12 6.30
C ILE A 76 -3.64 11.54 7.77
N ILE A 77 -3.51 10.56 8.66
CA ILE A 77 -3.08 10.76 10.03
C ILE A 77 -1.66 10.24 10.14
N TYR A 78 -0.71 11.12 10.39
CA TYR A 78 0.65 10.73 10.76
C TYR A 78 0.72 10.61 12.28
N ASP A 79 1.13 9.45 12.75
CA ASP A 79 1.28 9.16 14.19
C ASP A 79 2.66 8.55 14.43
N SER A 80 3.53 9.31 15.06
CA SER A 80 4.91 8.91 15.35
C SER A 80 5.19 8.98 16.86
N PRO A 81 5.06 7.87 17.58
CA PRO A 81 5.45 7.80 18.99
C PRO A 81 6.96 7.96 19.19
N VAL A 82 7.77 7.77 18.17
CA VAL A 82 9.23 7.93 18.25
C VAL A 82 9.69 9.39 18.13
N THR A 83 8.81 10.28 17.65
CA THR A 83 9.05 11.73 17.61
C THR A 83 8.03 12.52 18.41
N ASP A 84 7.13 11.83 19.10
CA ASP A 84 5.99 12.44 19.83
C ASP A 84 5.19 13.40 18.94
N THR A 85 4.86 12.93 17.73
CA THR A 85 4.20 13.76 16.72
C THR A 85 2.91 13.10 16.25
N VAL A 86 1.82 13.85 16.29
CA VAL A 86 0.55 13.52 15.63
C VAL A 86 0.18 14.65 14.70
N GLN A 87 -0.02 14.35 13.42
CA GLN A 87 -0.42 15.33 12.41
C GLN A 87 -1.58 14.79 11.58
N LYS A 88 -2.59 15.64 11.35
CA LYS A 88 -3.67 15.35 10.39
C LYS A 88 -3.46 16.20 9.15
N ILE A 89 -3.53 15.57 7.98
CA ILE A 89 -3.40 16.22 6.67
C ILE A 89 -4.70 15.97 5.92
N THR A 90 -5.37 17.03 5.50
CA THR A 90 -6.61 16.95 4.73
C THR A 90 -6.34 16.57 3.27
N TYR A 91 -7.39 16.13 2.54
CA TYR A 91 -7.26 15.86 1.11
C TYR A 91 -6.78 17.09 0.33
N ARG A 92 -7.25 18.30 0.69
CA ARG A 92 -6.80 19.55 0.06
C ARG A 92 -5.32 19.81 0.33
N GLU A 93 -4.88 19.73 1.56
CA GLU A 93 -3.47 19.94 1.93
C GLU A 93 -2.56 18.90 1.29
N LEU A 94 -3.01 17.63 1.21
CA LEU A 94 -2.26 16.57 0.54
C LEU A 94 -2.16 16.83 -0.97
N LEU A 95 -3.27 17.22 -1.61
CA LEU A 95 -3.28 17.60 -3.03
C LEU A 95 -2.30 18.75 -3.31
N ASP A 96 -2.30 19.80 -2.46
CA ASP A 96 -1.40 20.94 -2.62
C ASP A 96 0.07 20.54 -2.48
N LYS A 97 0.40 19.67 -1.51
CA LYS A 97 1.78 19.14 -1.34
C LYS A 97 2.19 18.27 -2.53
N VAL A 98 1.33 17.36 -2.97
CA VAL A 98 1.59 16.43 -4.07
C VAL A 98 1.72 17.16 -5.40
N SER A 99 0.85 18.10 -5.72
CA SER A 99 0.93 18.87 -6.97
C SER A 99 2.18 19.74 -7.07
N LYS A 100 2.64 20.31 -5.95
CA LYS A 100 3.90 21.06 -5.89
C LYS A 100 5.11 20.15 -6.01
N PHE A 101 5.16 19.02 -5.26
CA PHE A 101 6.30 18.12 -5.36
C PHE A 101 6.40 17.46 -6.74
N ALA A 102 5.26 17.17 -7.36
CA ALA A 102 5.19 16.74 -8.76
C ALA A 102 5.80 17.79 -9.72
N GLY A 103 5.52 19.08 -9.49
CA GLY A 103 6.16 20.18 -10.20
C GLY A 103 7.66 20.26 -9.99
N ALA A 104 8.11 20.06 -8.75
CA ALA A 104 9.53 19.96 -8.42
C ALA A 104 10.21 18.81 -9.19
N LEU A 105 9.63 17.61 -9.20
CA LEU A 105 10.15 16.48 -9.98
C LEU A 105 10.20 16.80 -11.48
N ARG A 106 9.18 17.47 -12.03
CA ARG A 106 9.17 17.92 -13.43
C ARG A 106 10.28 18.92 -13.73
N SER A 107 10.58 19.85 -12.83
CA SER A 107 11.68 20.80 -12.98
C SER A 107 13.06 20.12 -12.99
N LEU A 108 13.18 18.98 -12.29
CA LEU A 108 14.35 18.10 -12.33
C LEU A 108 14.41 17.21 -13.58
N GLY A 109 13.50 17.40 -14.52
CA GLY A 109 13.47 16.69 -15.78
C GLY A 109 12.73 15.35 -15.74
N VAL A 110 12.06 14.96 -14.63
CA VAL A 110 11.24 13.73 -14.58
C VAL A 110 10.01 13.87 -15.47
N ARG A 111 9.74 12.86 -16.28
CA ARG A 111 8.63 12.79 -17.25
C ARG A 111 7.90 11.47 -17.11
N LYS A 112 6.76 11.34 -17.80
CA LYS A 112 6.00 10.08 -17.94
C LYS A 112 6.94 8.95 -18.36
N GLY A 113 6.90 7.82 -17.63
CA GLY A 113 7.72 6.64 -17.86
C GLY A 113 9.12 6.66 -17.23
N ASP A 114 9.61 7.84 -16.76
CA ASP A 114 10.85 7.89 -16.00
C ASP A 114 10.70 7.23 -14.63
N THR A 115 11.75 6.59 -14.15
CA THR A 115 11.76 5.95 -12.82
C THR A 115 12.29 6.87 -11.74
N VAL A 116 11.66 6.83 -10.57
CA VAL A 116 12.08 7.51 -9.35
C VAL A 116 12.16 6.49 -8.21
N ILE A 117 13.31 6.38 -7.56
CA ILE A 117 13.45 5.60 -6.33
C ILE A 117 13.07 6.46 -5.12
N ILE A 118 12.31 5.87 -4.19
CA ILE A 118 11.92 6.49 -2.92
C ILE A 118 12.49 5.63 -1.78
N TYR A 119 13.49 6.17 -1.10
CA TYR A 119 14.18 5.53 0.03
C TYR A 119 13.95 6.35 1.29
N MET A 120 12.75 6.20 1.88
CA MET A 120 12.25 7.03 2.97
C MET A 120 11.65 6.19 4.12
N PRO A 121 11.67 6.70 5.36
CA PRO A 121 10.95 6.07 6.47
C PRO A 121 9.43 6.34 6.37
N MET A 122 8.68 5.81 7.34
CA MET A 122 7.23 5.98 7.45
C MET A 122 6.84 7.40 7.88
N ILE A 123 6.96 8.35 6.95
CA ILE A 123 6.60 9.77 7.12
C ILE A 123 5.68 10.23 5.98
N PRO A 124 4.89 11.29 6.16
CA PRO A 124 3.97 11.81 5.14
C PRO A 124 4.65 12.14 3.80
N GLU A 125 5.89 12.58 3.84
CA GLU A 125 6.67 12.93 2.66
C GLU A 125 6.90 11.72 1.73
N ALA A 126 6.94 10.49 2.27
CA ALA A 126 7.00 9.28 1.46
C ALA A 126 5.74 9.11 0.60
N LEU A 127 4.55 9.34 1.18
CA LEU A 127 3.29 9.28 0.44
C LEU A 127 3.19 10.43 -0.59
N VAL A 128 3.65 11.62 -0.22
CA VAL A 128 3.72 12.76 -1.16
C VAL A 128 4.61 12.40 -2.35
N ALA A 129 5.77 11.79 -2.13
CA ALA A 129 6.68 11.40 -3.22
C ALA A 129 6.04 10.35 -4.15
N VAL A 130 5.41 9.31 -3.57
CA VAL A 130 4.70 8.24 -4.32
C VAL A 130 3.59 8.82 -5.19
N LEU A 131 2.71 9.61 -4.61
CA LEU A 131 1.56 10.20 -5.31
C LEU A 131 2.00 11.24 -6.36
N SER A 132 3.11 11.95 -6.10
CA SER A 132 3.66 12.91 -7.07
C SER A 132 4.21 12.23 -8.32
N CYS A 133 4.85 11.07 -8.17
CA CYS A 133 5.26 10.24 -9.31
C CYS A 133 4.04 9.79 -10.12
N ALA A 134 3.02 9.24 -9.46
CA ALA A 134 1.77 8.84 -10.11
C ALA A 134 1.10 10.02 -10.84
N ARG A 135 1.13 11.23 -10.25
CA ARG A 135 0.54 12.45 -10.82
C ARG A 135 1.11 12.80 -12.19
N ILE A 136 2.41 12.68 -12.37
CA ILE A 136 3.11 13.01 -13.62
C ILE A 136 3.37 11.79 -14.53
N GLY A 137 2.82 10.61 -14.16
CA GLY A 137 3.00 9.38 -14.92
C GLY A 137 4.41 8.79 -14.82
N ALA A 138 5.21 9.20 -13.83
CA ALA A 138 6.49 8.58 -13.52
C ALA A 138 6.29 7.28 -12.75
N VAL A 139 7.22 6.34 -12.91
CA VAL A 139 7.19 5.03 -12.26
C VAL A 139 7.98 5.11 -10.96
N HIS A 140 7.30 4.96 -9.82
CA HIS A 140 8.02 4.96 -8.54
C HIS A 140 8.49 3.56 -8.16
N SER A 141 9.60 3.50 -7.41
CA SER A 141 10.08 2.29 -6.77
C SER A 141 10.46 2.61 -5.33
N VAL A 142 9.62 2.17 -4.38
CA VAL A 142 9.89 2.38 -2.97
C VAL A 142 10.81 1.28 -2.47
N VAL A 143 11.89 1.68 -1.82
CA VAL A 143 12.86 0.78 -1.19
C VAL A 143 12.74 0.93 0.32
N PHE A 144 12.60 -0.20 1.02
CA PHE A 144 12.51 -0.21 2.47
C PHE A 144 13.69 0.50 3.13
N GLY A 145 13.39 1.45 4.01
CA GLY A 145 14.38 2.36 4.60
C GLY A 145 15.44 1.73 5.51
N GLY A 146 15.27 0.46 5.87
CA GLY A 146 16.24 -0.33 6.63
C GLY A 146 17.24 -1.13 5.78
N PHE A 147 17.14 -1.05 4.45
CA PHE A 147 18.01 -1.85 3.57
C PHE A 147 19.45 -1.32 3.53
N ALA A 148 20.38 -2.30 3.49
CA ALA A 148 21.81 -2.04 3.33
C ALA A 148 22.14 -1.43 1.96
N PRO A 149 23.29 -0.73 1.82
CA PRO A 149 23.68 -0.08 0.57
C PRO A 149 23.70 -1.00 -0.66
N ASN A 150 24.14 -2.24 -0.52
CA ASN A 150 24.17 -3.20 -1.63
C ASN A 150 22.76 -3.51 -2.17
N GLU A 151 21.79 -3.63 -1.28
CA GLU A 151 20.38 -3.89 -1.66
C GLU A 151 19.78 -2.69 -2.41
N LEU A 152 20.10 -1.49 -1.99
CA LEU A 152 19.69 -0.27 -2.69
C LEU A 152 20.41 -0.13 -4.04
N ALA A 153 21.71 -0.45 -4.10
CA ALA A 153 22.52 -0.38 -5.33
C ALA A 153 21.99 -1.29 -6.44
N ILE A 154 21.62 -2.53 -6.10
CA ILE A 154 21.03 -3.47 -7.08
C ILE A 154 19.74 -2.89 -7.68
N ARG A 155 18.90 -2.25 -6.86
CA ARG A 155 17.65 -1.62 -7.34
C ARG A 155 17.89 -0.35 -8.15
N ILE A 156 18.95 0.41 -7.83
CA ILE A 156 19.39 1.55 -8.64
C ILE A 156 19.83 1.07 -10.02
N ASP A 157 20.58 -0.01 -10.10
CA ASP A 157 21.09 -0.54 -11.37
C ASP A 157 19.97 -1.13 -12.25
N ASP A 158 18.97 -1.76 -11.65
CA ASP A 158 17.84 -2.35 -12.38
C ASP A 158 16.80 -1.30 -12.80
N ALA A 159 16.35 -0.48 -11.85
CA ALA A 159 15.32 0.54 -12.11
C ALA A 159 15.84 1.76 -12.87
N LYS A 160 17.14 2.03 -12.84
CA LYS A 160 17.81 3.17 -13.47
C LYS A 160 17.13 4.51 -13.19
N PRO A 161 16.95 4.88 -11.91
CA PRO A 161 16.19 6.07 -11.54
C PRO A 161 16.86 7.34 -12.04
N LYS A 162 16.04 8.27 -12.54
CA LYS A 162 16.47 9.61 -12.88
C LYS A 162 16.72 10.46 -11.63
N VAL A 163 15.86 10.29 -10.63
CA VAL A 163 15.92 10.96 -9.33
C VAL A 163 15.74 9.92 -8.22
N ILE A 164 16.47 10.12 -7.12
CA ILE A 164 16.22 9.40 -5.86
C ILE A 164 15.70 10.39 -4.83
N VAL A 165 14.61 10.05 -4.18
CA VAL A 165 14.02 10.80 -3.07
C VAL A 165 14.32 10.08 -1.77
N SER A 166 14.91 10.76 -0.79
CA SER A 166 15.29 10.17 0.49
C SER A 166 15.06 11.14 1.65
N ALA A 167 15.24 10.64 2.88
CA ALA A 167 15.29 11.45 4.08
C ALA A 167 16.69 11.42 4.70
N SER A 168 16.99 12.39 5.56
CA SER A 168 18.28 12.44 6.27
C SER A 168 18.45 11.26 7.22
N CYS A 169 17.34 10.76 7.83
CA CYS A 169 17.37 9.63 8.74
C CYS A 169 16.01 8.92 8.87
N GLY A 170 16.04 7.66 9.30
CA GLY A 170 14.93 6.93 9.90
C GLY A 170 15.10 6.79 11.41
N ILE A 171 14.05 6.36 12.10
CA ILE A 171 14.07 6.10 13.54
C ILE A 171 13.54 4.69 13.80
N GLU A 172 14.36 3.84 14.42
CA GLU A 172 13.99 2.49 14.82
C GLU A 172 14.03 2.35 16.34
N GLY A 173 12.83 2.41 16.96
CA GLY A 173 12.71 2.45 18.41
C GLY A 173 13.44 3.69 18.98
N LYS A 174 14.56 3.45 19.66
CA LYS A 174 15.39 4.55 20.25
C LYS A 174 16.61 4.92 19.39
N LYS A 175 16.82 4.23 18.26
CA LYS A 175 17.99 4.46 17.41
C LYS A 175 17.64 5.32 16.20
N THR A 176 18.40 6.40 16.00
CA THR A 176 18.34 7.17 14.76
C THR A 176 19.34 6.58 13.77
N LEU A 177 18.85 6.19 12.60
CA LEU A 177 19.63 5.61 11.50
C LEU A 177 19.83 6.68 10.42
N PRO A 178 21.05 7.19 10.20
CA PRO A 178 21.34 8.10 9.10
C PRO A 178 21.17 7.40 7.74
N TYR A 179 20.27 7.92 6.87
CA TYR A 179 20.02 7.33 5.55
C TYR A 179 21.01 7.84 4.49
N LYS A 180 21.45 9.09 4.62
CA LYS A 180 22.33 9.71 3.62
C LYS A 180 23.63 8.94 3.39
N PRO A 181 24.37 8.49 4.42
CA PRO A 181 25.57 7.68 4.21
C PRO A 181 25.28 6.34 3.51
N LEU A 182 24.13 5.71 3.80
CA LEU A 182 23.70 4.46 3.13
C LEU A 182 23.38 4.72 1.65
N LEU A 183 22.69 5.82 1.36
CA LEU A 183 22.39 6.26 0.00
C LEU A 183 23.65 6.57 -0.80
N ASP A 184 24.59 7.30 -0.21
CA ASP A 184 25.85 7.67 -0.88
C ASP A 184 26.68 6.44 -1.21
N GLU A 185 26.78 5.50 -0.28
CA GLU A 185 27.46 4.24 -0.51
C GLU A 185 26.75 3.39 -1.58
N ALA A 186 25.42 3.33 -1.58
CA ALA A 186 24.66 2.65 -2.62
C ALA A 186 24.91 3.26 -4.01
N ILE A 187 24.92 4.59 -4.13
CA ILE A 187 25.22 5.28 -5.37
C ILE A 187 26.67 5.04 -5.79
N ARG A 188 27.61 4.96 -4.84
CA ARG A 188 29.01 4.66 -5.13
C ARG A 188 29.17 3.27 -5.73
N ILE A 189 28.46 2.26 -5.17
CA ILE A 189 28.48 0.85 -5.62
C ILE A 189 27.79 0.69 -6.97
N ALA A 190 26.61 1.29 -7.15
CA ALA A 190 25.79 1.13 -8.34
C ALA A 190 26.53 1.59 -9.61
N SER A 191 26.31 0.90 -10.71
CA SER A 191 26.79 1.28 -12.05
C SER A 191 26.04 2.49 -12.60
N HIS A 192 24.70 2.50 -12.43
CA HIS A 192 23.86 3.63 -12.79
C HIS A 192 23.98 4.75 -11.75
N LYS A 193 24.05 5.99 -12.22
CA LYS A 193 24.12 7.17 -11.34
C LYS A 193 22.87 8.03 -11.53
N PRO A 194 22.09 8.29 -10.45
CA PRO A 194 20.95 9.20 -10.54
C PRO A 194 21.44 10.63 -10.86
N GLN A 195 20.63 11.38 -11.60
CA GLN A 195 20.97 12.76 -11.95
C GLN A 195 20.93 13.68 -10.73
N LYS A 196 19.92 13.48 -9.86
CA LYS A 196 19.74 14.24 -8.62
C LYS A 196 19.20 13.35 -7.50
N CYS A 197 19.50 13.77 -6.27
CA CYS A 197 18.89 13.23 -5.05
C CYS A 197 18.14 14.35 -4.33
N VAL A 198 16.91 14.11 -3.92
CA VAL A 198 16.11 15.03 -3.11
C VAL A 198 16.07 14.51 -1.69
N ILE A 199 16.56 15.29 -0.74
CA ILE A 199 16.75 14.89 0.65
C ILE A 199 15.81 15.70 1.56
N TYR A 200 14.90 15.01 2.25
CA TYR A 200 14.09 15.60 3.32
C TYR A 200 14.89 15.63 4.61
N GLN A 201 15.26 16.84 5.05
CA GLN A 201 16.05 17.05 6.27
C GLN A 201 15.18 16.92 7.51
N ARG A 202 15.33 15.83 8.24
CA ARG A 202 14.65 15.62 9.53
C ARG A 202 15.40 16.34 10.66
N PRO A 203 14.69 16.82 11.71
CA PRO A 203 15.33 17.54 12.82
C PRO A 203 16.30 16.66 13.63
N GLN A 204 16.09 15.35 13.67
CA GLN A 204 16.88 14.42 14.49
C GLN A 204 18.33 14.27 13.99
N VAL A 205 18.54 14.29 12.69
CA VAL A 205 19.88 14.27 12.08
C VAL A 205 19.84 15.09 10.79
N LYS A 206 20.78 16.00 10.65
CA LYS A 206 21.03 16.70 9.39
C LYS A 206 21.99 15.87 8.55
N ALA A 207 21.63 15.68 7.28
CA ALA A 207 22.50 15.01 6.32
C ALA A 207 23.47 15.99 5.70
N ASP A 208 24.72 15.57 5.53
CA ASP A 208 25.68 16.26 4.68
C ASP A 208 25.27 16.14 3.22
N MET A 209 25.22 17.28 2.52
CA MET A 209 24.73 17.38 1.16
C MET A 209 25.87 17.51 0.17
N ASP A 210 25.88 16.65 -0.85
CA ASP A 210 26.74 16.83 -2.02
C ASP A 210 26.11 17.89 -2.96
N ALA A 211 26.65 19.10 -2.96
CA ALA A 211 26.12 20.24 -3.72
C ALA A 211 26.02 19.99 -5.25
N SER A 212 26.76 19.03 -5.78
CA SER A 212 26.71 18.68 -7.21
C SER A 212 25.46 17.86 -7.57
N ARG A 213 24.89 17.12 -6.61
CA ARG A 213 23.85 16.13 -6.82
C ARG A 213 22.62 16.33 -5.95
N ASP A 214 22.80 16.70 -4.67
CA ASP A 214 21.77 16.67 -3.67
C ASP A 214 21.02 17.99 -3.57
N LEU A 215 19.71 17.92 -3.40
CA LEU A 215 18.81 19.05 -3.27
C LEU A 215 18.00 18.90 -1.97
N ASP A 216 17.85 20.01 -1.24
CA ASP A 216 16.98 20.03 -0.07
C ASP A 216 15.52 20.00 -0.50
N TRP A 217 14.73 19.09 0.10
CA TRP A 217 13.29 18.94 -0.16
C TRP A 217 12.52 20.25 0.01
N ASN A 218 12.73 20.93 1.14
CA ASN A 218 12.00 22.15 1.44
C ASN A 218 12.42 23.29 0.49
N GLY A 219 13.69 23.31 0.11
CA GLY A 219 14.23 24.27 -0.85
C GLY A 219 13.57 24.16 -2.22
N ILE A 220 13.46 22.93 -2.77
CA ILE A 220 12.81 22.73 -4.06
C ILE A 220 11.29 22.95 -4.00
N MET A 221 10.65 22.57 -2.89
CA MET A 221 9.21 22.77 -2.69
C MET A 221 8.80 24.25 -2.63
N LYS A 222 9.67 25.11 -2.08
CA LYS A 222 9.41 26.55 -1.96
C LYS A 222 9.24 27.22 -3.33
N ASN A 223 9.98 26.76 -4.32
CA ASN A 223 10.03 27.35 -5.66
C ASN A 223 9.22 26.55 -6.70
N ALA A 224 8.62 25.42 -6.29
CA ALA A 224 7.89 24.57 -7.21
C ALA A 224 6.51 25.12 -7.56
N GLU A 225 6.17 25.09 -8.83
CA GLU A 225 4.83 25.33 -9.31
C GLU A 225 4.00 24.05 -9.23
N ALA A 226 2.74 24.17 -8.80
CA ALA A 226 1.81 23.05 -8.78
C ALA A 226 1.48 22.63 -10.23
N VAL A 227 1.45 21.30 -10.47
CA VAL A 227 1.15 20.76 -11.80
C VAL A 227 -0.06 19.82 -11.76
N GLY A 228 -0.79 19.77 -12.87
CA GLY A 228 -1.92 18.86 -13.07
C GLY A 228 -1.50 17.41 -13.27
N CYS A 229 -2.51 16.51 -13.30
CA CYS A 229 -2.32 15.09 -13.58
C CYS A 229 -2.08 14.86 -15.08
N VAL A 230 -1.15 13.95 -15.37
CA VAL A 230 -0.86 13.49 -16.74
C VAL A 230 -1.70 12.23 -17.02
N SER A 231 -2.41 12.20 -18.15
CA SER A 231 -3.12 11.00 -18.60
C SER A 231 -2.12 9.89 -18.94
N VAL A 232 -2.36 8.70 -18.39
CA VAL A 232 -1.56 7.50 -18.66
C VAL A 232 -2.47 6.37 -19.14
N ALA A 233 -1.92 5.48 -19.98
CA ALA A 233 -2.67 4.28 -20.35
C ALA A 233 -2.93 3.41 -19.12
N ALA A 234 -4.06 2.72 -19.09
CA ALA A 234 -4.40 1.78 -18.02
C ALA A 234 -3.30 0.74 -17.79
N THR A 235 -2.63 0.35 -18.87
CA THR A 235 -1.53 -0.63 -18.88
C THR A 235 -0.14 -0.02 -18.65
N ASP A 236 -0.01 1.31 -18.53
CA ASP A 236 1.27 1.94 -18.20
C ASP A 236 1.69 1.57 -16.79
N PRO A 237 3.00 1.37 -16.53
CA PRO A 237 3.50 1.10 -15.18
C PRO A 237 3.22 2.24 -14.21
N LEU A 238 2.76 1.88 -13.01
CA LEU A 238 2.60 2.78 -11.86
C LEU A 238 3.81 2.69 -10.94
N TYR A 239 4.24 1.46 -10.63
CA TYR A 239 5.40 1.23 -9.76
C TYR A 239 6.15 -0.06 -10.09
N ILE A 240 7.37 -0.14 -9.57
CA ILE A 240 8.19 -1.35 -9.52
C ILE A 240 8.46 -1.67 -8.06
N LEU A 241 8.07 -2.87 -7.60
CA LEU A 241 8.35 -3.35 -6.26
C LEU A 241 9.18 -4.63 -6.32
N TYR A 242 10.34 -4.61 -5.65
CA TYR A 242 11.28 -5.72 -5.68
C TYR A 242 10.97 -6.76 -4.62
N THR A 243 10.93 -8.03 -5.02
CA THR A 243 10.84 -9.19 -4.15
C THR A 243 12.18 -9.91 -4.08
N SER A 244 12.41 -10.66 -2.98
CA SER A 244 13.55 -11.57 -2.88
C SER A 244 13.32 -12.73 -3.86
N GLY A 245 13.99 -12.68 -5.01
CA GLY A 245 13.87 -13.74 -6.01
C GLY A 245 14.45 -15.08 -5.52
N THR A 246 13.87 -16.19 -5.97
CA THR A 246 14.36 -17.54 -5.70
C THR A 246 15.80 -17.80 -6.21
N THR A 247 16.29 -16.95 -7.11
CA THR A 247 17.63 -17.01 -7.73
C THR A 247 18.67 -16.10 -7.06
N GLY A 248 18.35 -15.50 -5.90
CA GLY A 248 19.24 -14.60 -5.17
C GLY A 248 19.29 -13.16 -5.69
N LYS A 249 18.78 -12.86 -6.89
CA LYS A 249 18.63 -11.49 -7.38
C LYS A 249 17.21 -10.99 -7.16
N PRO A 250 17.00 -9.77 -6.64
CA PRO A 250 15.67 -9.18 -6.55
C PRO A 250 14.97 -9.13 -7.91
N LYS A 251 13.66 -9.46 -7.92
CA LYS A 251 12.81 -9.38 -9.10
C LYS A 251 11.87 -8.20 -8.96
N GLY A 252 11.84 -7.31 -9.94
CA GLY A 252 10.94 -6.16 -9.98
C GLY A 252 9.55 -6.56 -10.46
N VAL A 253 8.57 -6.56 -9.56
CA VAL A 253 7.15 -6.69 -9.90
C VAL A 253 6.66 -5.35 -10.42
N MET A 254 6.26 -5.29 -11.68
CA MET A 254 5.73 -4.09 -12.32
C MET A 254 4.21 -4.09 -12.22
N ARG A 255 3.65 -3.02 -11.68
CA ARG A 255 2.20 -2.84 -11.50
C ARG A 255 1.66 -1.80 -12.45
N ASP A 256 0.54 -2.11 -13.11
CA ASP A 256 -0.19 -1.18 -13.98
C ASP A 256 -1.03 -0.16 -13.20
N ASN A 257 -1.55 0.85 -13.90
CA ASN A 257 -2.41 1.88 -13.31
C ASN A 257 -3.87 1.42 -13.23
N GLY A 258 -4.45 0.95 -14.33
CA GLY A 258 -5.89 0.72 -14.46
C GLY A 258 -6.39 -0.46 -13.65
N GLY A 259 -5.83 -1.64 -13.88
CA GLY A 259 -6.22 -2.86 -13.17
C GLY A 259 -6.05 -2.73 -11.66
N HIS A 260 -4.93 -2.13 -11.24
CA HIS A 260 -4.63 -1.88 -9.84
C HIS A 260 -5.65 -0.92 -9.18
N ALA A 261 -5.96 0.22 -9.83
CA ALA A 261 -6.91 1.19 -9.28
C ALA A 261 -8.32 0.59 -9.09
N VAL A 262 -8.80 -0.18 -10.08
CA VAL A 262 -10.12 -0.83 -10.02
C VAL A 262 -10.16 -1.89 -8.92
N ALA A 263 -9.17 -2.79 -8.88
CA ALA A 263 -9.11 -3.87 -7.90
C ALA A 263 -9.03 -3.32 -6.47
N LEU A 264 -8.18 -2.33 -6.23
CA LEU A 264 -8.04 -1.73 -4.90
C LEU A 264 -9.30 -1.02 -4.44
N LYS A 265 -9.92 -0.21 -5.29
CA LYS A 265 -11.15 0.50 -4.94
C LYS A 265 -12.29 -0.48 -4.64
N TRP A 266 -12.41 -1.55 -5.44
CA TRP A 266 -13.35 -2.63 -5.22
C TRP A 266 -13.10 -3.34 -3.89
N SER A 267 -11.83 -3.65 -3.56
CA SER A 267 -11.46 -4.38 -2.35
C SER A 267 -11.84 -3.65 -1.06
N MET A 268 -11.73 -2.32 -1.02
CA MET A 268 -12.09 -1.53 0.16
C MET A 268 -13.56 -1.72 0.54
N LYS A 269 -14.44 -1.76 -0.45
CA LYS A 269 -15.87 -1.96 -0.25
C LYS A 269 -16.22 -3.40 0.08
N TYR A 270 -15.73 -4.34 -0.70
CA TYR A 270 -16.25 -5.71 -0.70
C TYR A 270 -15.42 -6.70 0.12
N ILE A 271 -14.13 -6.45 0.33
CA ILE A 271 -13.31 -7.27 1.22
C ILE A 271 -13.30 -6.67 2.63
N TYR A 272 -12.94 -5.38 2.75
CA TYR A 272 -12.71 -4.74 4.04
C TYR A 272 -13.97 -4.09 4.65
N ASP A 273 -15.07 -3.96 3.90
CA ASP A 273 -16.35 -3.38 4.35
C ASP A 273 -16.17 -1.99 4.99
N VAL A 274 -15.32 -1.16 4.40
CA VAL A 274 -15.14 0.24 4.82
C VAL A 274 -16.00 1.18 3.98
N LYS A 275 -16.25 2.37 4.52
CA LYS A 275 -16.98 3.44 3.85
C LYS A 275 -16.08 4.66 3.66
N PRO A 276 -16.31 5.47 2.60
CA PRO A 276 -15.63 6.75 2.46
C PRO A 276 -15.80 7.61 3.72
N GLY A 277 -14.71 8.19 4.21
CA GLY A 277 -14.67 8.99 5.45
C GLY A 277 -14.24 8.21 6.69
N GLU A 278 -14.29 6.88 6.67
CA GLU A 278 -13.80 6.06 7.79
C GLU A 278 -12.27 6.03 7.85
N VAL A 279 -11.74 5.72 9.02
CA VAL A 279 -10.31 5.54 9.24
C VAL A 279 -9.95 4.08 9.04
N TYR A 280 -9.13 3.81 8.05
CA TYR A 280 -8.55 2.51 7.75
C TYR A 280 -7.06 2.53 8.09
N TRP A 281 -6.57 1.51 8.76
CA TRP A 281 -5.17 1.43 9.14
C TRP A 281 -4.54 0.12 8.70
N ALA A 282 -3.63 0.19 7.73
CA ALA A 282 -2.69 -0.88 7.46
C ALA A 282 -1.39 -0.61 8.25
N ALA A 283 -1.21 -1.32 9.35
CA ALA A 283 -0.03 -1.21 10.20
C ALA A 283 1.13 -2.03 9.59
N SER A 284 1.74 -1.45 8.56
CA SER A 284 2.85 -2.00 7.78
C SER A 284 3.77 -0.85 7.33
N ASP A 285 4.67 -1.12 6.38
CA ASP A 285 5.61 -0.15 5.84
C ASP A 285 5.38 0.07 4.34
N VAL A 286 5.60 1.31 3.87
CA VAL A 286 5.45 1.68 2.45
C VAL A 286 6.43 0.95 1.52
N GLY A 287 7.51 0.39 2.05
CA GLY A 287 8.46 -0.44 1.31
C GLY A 287 7.93 -1.83 0.93
N TRP A 288 6.77 -2.23 1.44
CA TRP A 288 6.13 -3.51 1.13
C TRP A 288 4.88 -3.32 0.27
N VAL A 289 4.40 -4.41 -0.35
CA VAL A 289 3.17 -4.37 -1.16
C VAL A 289 1.96 -3.92 -0.36
N VAL A 290 1.87 -4.27 0.92
CA VAL A 290 0.81 -3.78 1.83
C VAL A 290 0.82 -2.27 1.89
N GLY A 291 2.01 -1.66 1.99
CA GLY A 291 2.15 -0.22 2.03
C GLY A 291 1.68 0.47 0.75
N HIS A 292 2.12 -0.04 -0.41
CA HIS A 292 1.65 0.48 -1.71
C HIS A 292 0.14 0.38 -1.83
N SER A 293 -0.40 -0.83 -1.65
CA SER A 293 -1.82 -1.08 -1.87
C SER A 293 -2.71 -0.47 -0.80
N TYR A 294 -2.38 -0.63 0.50
CA TYR A 294 -3.31 -0.38 1.60
C TYR A 294 -2.89 0.69 2.62
N ILE A 295 -1.68 1.29 2.47
CA ILE A 295 -1.37 2.55 3.15
C ILE A 295 -1.59 3.72 2.19
N VAL A 296 -1.12 3.60 0.93
CA VAL A 296 -1.16 4.70 -0.04
C VAL A 296 -2.43 4.66 -0.88
N TYR A 297 -2.58 3.66 -1.77
CA TYR A 297 -3.54 3.76 -2.87
C TYR A 297 -4.98 3.43 -2.48
N ALA A 298 -5.27 2.24 -1.96
CA ALA A 298 -6.64 1.79 -1.74
C ALA A 298 -7.47 2.73 -0.83
N PRO A 299 -6.96 3.15 0.36
CA PRO A 299 -7.72 4.04 1.22
C PRO A 299 -8.02 5.38 0.56
N LEU A 300 -7.02 5.98 -0.11
CA LEU A 300 -7.17 7.27 -0.77
C LEU A 300 -8.05 7.18 -2.02
N LEU A 301 -7.93 6.13 -2.84
CA LEU A 301 -8.83 5.89 -3.97
C LEU A 301 -10.29 5.75 -3.54
N TYR A 302 -10.53 5.18 -2.38
CA TYR A 302 -11.88 4.96 -1.87
C TYR A 302 -12.44 6.15 -1.06
N GLY A 303 -11.59 7.14 -0.72
CA GLY A 303 -11.99 8.32 0.06
C GLY A 303 -12.00 8.10 1.57
N CYS A 304 -11.19 7.17 2.07
CA CYS A 304 -10.95 6.93 3.48
C CYS A 304 -9.85 7.85 4.03
N THR A 305 -9.67 7.83 5.35
CA THR A 305 -8.48 8.33 6.03
C THR A 305 -7.52 7.17 6.23
N THR A 306 -6.25 7.31 5.84
CA THR A 306 -5.18 6.33 6.10
C THR A 306 -4.28 6.80 7.24
N ILE A 307 -3.67 5.85 7.96
CA ILE A 307 -2.70 6.15 9.02
C ILE A 307 -1.29 5.82 8.53
N VAL A 308 -0.39 6.77 8.65
CA VAL A 308 1.06 6.61 8.51
C VAL A 308 1.64 6.53 9.91
N TYR A 309 1.98 5.32 10.35
CA TYR A 309 2.46 5.05 11.69
C TYR A 309 3.97 4.83 11.70
N GLU A 310 4.70 5.72 12.38
CA GLU A 310 6.15 5.58 12.55
C GLU A 310 6.46 5.00 13.93
N GLY A 311 6.20 3.71 14.10
CA GLY A 311 6.41 2.97 15.34
C GLY A 311 6.37 1.46 15.13
N LYS A 312 6.44 0.73 16.23
CA LYS A 312 6.36 -0.74 16.25
C LYS A 312 5.15 -1.19 17.06
N PRO A 313 4.66 -2.42 16.89
CA PRO A 313 3.54 -2.94 17.68
C PRO A 313 3.85 -3.04 19.18
N VAL A 314 5.15 -3.18 19.52
CA VAL A 314 5.64 -3.22 20.90
C VAL A 314 6.87 -2.32 21.03
N GLY A 315 7.11 -1.79 22.24
CA GLY A 315 8.30 -0.99 22.52
C GLY A 315 8.27 0.47 22.00
N THR A 316 7.12 0.94 21.47
CA THR A 316 6.94 2.34 21.04
C THR A 316 5.58 2.93 21.50
N PRO A 317 5.38 3.24 22.78
CA PRO A 317 6.33 2.99 23.87
C PRO A 317 6.20 1.60 24.51
N ASP A 318 5.04 0.92 24.34
CA ASP A 318 4.65 -0.31 25.03
C ASP A 318 3.72 -1.19 24.13
N PRO A 319 3.27 -2.37 24.61
CA PRO A 319 2.37 -3.24 23.84
C PRO A 319 0.97 -2.65 23.60
N GLY A 320 0.61 -1.56 24.23
CA GLY A 320 -0.65 -0.84 24.02
C GLY A 320 -0.65 0.11 22.83
N ALA A 321 0.47 0.24 22.12
CA ALA A 321 0.64 1.20 21.05
C ALA A 321 -0.47 1.11 19.97
N PHE A 322 -0.80 -0.11 19.53
CA PHE A 322 -1.86 -0.30 18.53
C PHE A 322 -3.25 0.05 19.06
N TRP A 323 -3.54 -0.31 20.31
CA TRP A 323 -4.82 0.00 20.95
C TRP A 323 -5.01 1.50 21.15
N ARG A 324 -3.93 2.22 21.49
CA ARG A 324 -3.90 3.67 21.55
C ARG A 324 -4.26 4.30 20.21
N VAL A 325 -3.60 3.88 19.13
CA VAL A 325 -3.84 4.40 17.78
C VAL A 325 -5.29 4.15 17.35
N ILE A 326 -5.81 2.94 17.57
CA ILE A 326 -7.19 2.60 17.25
C ILE A 326 -8.17 3.49 17.99
N SER A 327 -8.01 3.62 19.31
CA SER A 327 -8.88 4.41 20.17
C SER A 327 -8.80 5.91 19.83
N GLN A 328 -7.58 6.44 19.71
CA GLN A 328 -7.35 7.87 19.50
C GLN A 328 -7.84 8.37 18.14
N HIS A 329 -7.72 7.54 17.11
CA HIS A 329 -8.03 7.92 15.74
C HIS A 329 -9.32 7.33 15.20
N GLY A 330 -10.02 6.49 15.97
CA GLY A 330 -11.29 5.91 15.56
C GLY A 330 -11.16 4.92 14.41
N VAL A 331 -10.16 4.04 14.45
CA VAL A 331 -9.89 3.07 13.39
C VAL A 331 -11.02 2.07 13.26
N SER A 332 -11.63 2.01 12.09
CA SER A 332 -12.74 1.08 11.79
C SER A 332 -12.27 -0.31 11.39
N VAL A 333 -11.15 -0.40 10.69
CA VAL A 333 -10.52 -1.64 10.24
C VAL A 333 -9.01 -1.55 10.43
N LEU A 334 -8.45 -2.56 11.12
CA LEU A 334 -7.01 -2.76 11.24
C LEU A 334 -6.58 -3.89 10.32
N PHE A 335 -5.53 -3.65 9.54
CA PHE A 335 -4.81 -4.66 8.79
C PHE A 335 -3.33 -4.69 9.24
N THR A 336 -2.80 -5.86 9.60
CA THR A 336 -1.39 -6.01 9.96
C THR A 336 -0.90 -7.44 9.70
N ALA A 337 0.31 -7.78 10.16
CA ALA A 337 0.86 -9.12 10.04
C ALA A 337 0.64 -9.94 11.33
N PRO A 338 0.52 -11.28 11.23
CA PRO A 338 0.47 -12.17 12.41
C PRO A 338 1.64 -11.99 13.37
N THR A 339 2.84 -11.70 12.85
CA THR A 339 4.03 -11.38 13.67
C THR A 339 3.82 -10.21 14.63
N ALA A 340 3.07 -9.17 14.23
CA ALA A 340 2.75 -8.05 15.11
C ALA A 340 1.87 -8.50 16.29
N PHE A 341 0.86 -9.32 16.00
CA PHE A 341 -0.03 -9.86 17.04
C PHE A 341 0.66 -10.86 17.95
N ARG A 342 1.56 -11.71 17.41
CA ARG A 342 2.41 -12.56 18.25
C ARG A 342 3.33 -11.77 19.20
N ALA A 343 3.88 -10.65 18.71
CA ALA A 343 4.69 -9.77 19.55
C ALA A 343 3.86 -9.12 20.66
N ILE A 344 2.65 -8.62 20.35
CA ILE A 344 1.74 -8.05 21.36
C ILE A 344 1.33 -9.11 22.38
N LYS A 345 0.90 -10.30 21.91
CA LYS A 345 0.52 -11.43 22.78
C LYS A 345 1.64 -11.82 23.74
N LYS A 346 2.89 -11.84 23.26
CA LYS A 346 4.06 -12.18 24.08
C LYS A 346 4.26 -11.18 25.23
N GLU A 347 4.09 -9.89 24.96
CA GLU A 347 4.31 -8.81 25.94
C GLU A 347 3.08 -8.53 26.80
N ASP A 348 1.88 -8.79 26.30
CA ASP A 348 0.58 -8.54 26.96
C ASP A 348 -0.40 -9.70 26.76
N PRO A 349 -0.09 -10.90 27.27
CA PRO A 349 -0.90 -12.10 27.04
C PRO A 349 -2.32 -12.00 27.60
N ASN A 350 -2.55 -11.21 28.64
CA ASN A 350 -3.83 -11.01 29.32
C ASN A 350 -4.61 -9.80 28.83
N GLY A 351 -4.06 -9.02 27.89
CA GLY A 351 -4.70 -7.82 27.36
C GLY A 351 -4.81 -6.67 28.37
N ASP A 352 -3.88 -6.57 29.31
CA ASP A 352 -3.93 -5.51 30.35
C ASP A 352 -3.72 -4.12 29.76
N TYR A 353 -2.95 -4.02 28.67
CA TYR A 353 -2.84 -2.77 27.92
C TYR A 353 -4.07 -2.50 27.08
N LEU A 354 -4.68 -3.53 26.46
CA LEU A 354 -5.92 -3.36 25.70
C LEU A 354 -7.05 -2.77 26.54
N LYS A 355 -7.18 -3.20 27.81
CA LYS A 355 -8.22 -2.73 28.75
C LYS A 355 -8.15 -1.21 29.04
N LYS A 356 -7.02 -0.55 28.73
CA LYS A 356 -6.83 0.89 28.96
C LYS A 356 -7.47 1.76 27.85
N TYR A 357 -7.91 1.14 26.73
CA TYR A 357 -8.37 1.86 25.56
C TYR A 357 -9.76 1.44 25.13
N ASP A 358 -10.59 2.38 24.70
CA ASP A 358 -11.88 2.09 24.06
C ASP A 358 -11.67 1.85 22.57
N ILE A 359 -11.79 0.61 22.14
CA ILE A 359 -11.62 0.19 20.74
C ILE A 359 -12.93 -0.22 20.06
N LYS A 360 -14.09 0.21 20.58
CA LYS A 360 -15.43 -0.14 20.03
C LYS A 360 -15.62 0.29 18.58
N CYS A 361 -14.83 1.26 18.09
CA CYS A 361 -14.81 1.67 16.70
C CYS A 361 -14.29 0.58 15.75
N LEU A 362 -13.44 -0.34 16.25
CA LEU A 362 -12.82 -1.40 15.46
C LEU A 362 -13.84 -2.49 15.13
N ARG A 363 -14.14 -2.68 13.83
CA ARG A 363 -15.08 -3.71 13.36
C ARG A 363 -14.40 -5.00 12.93
N TYR A 364 -13.22 -4.90 12.33
CA TYR A 364 -12.50 -6.04 11.78
C TYR A 364 -11.00 -5.91 11.98
N LEU A 365 -10.37 -7.06 12.19
CA LEU A 365 -8.94 -7.24 12.10
C LEU A 365 -8.63 -8.16 10.92
N PHE A 366 -7.82 -7.67 9.96
CA PHE A 366 -7.28 -8.46 8.86
C PHE A 366 -5.79 -8.74 9.08
N LEU A 367 -5.38 -9.98 8.83
CA LEU A 367 -3.98 -10.41 8.99
C LEU A 367 -3.50 -11.08 7.70
N ALA A 368 -2.29 -10.73 7.26
CA ALA A 368 -1.62 -11.33 6.08
C ALA A 368 -0.09 -11.21 6.17
N GLY A 369 0.58 -11.87 5.21
CA GLY A 369 2.03 -11.87 5.07
C GLY A 369 2.67 -13.21 5.45
N GLU A 370 1.99 -13.97 6.30
CA GLU A 370 2.27 -15.35 6.68
C GLU A 370 0.96 -16.00 7.15
N ARG A 371 0.95 -17.31 7.26
CA ARG A 371 -0.21 -18.03 7.80
C ARG A 371 -0.50 -17.58 9.23
N LEU A 372 -1.76 -17.23 9.50
CA LEU A 372 -2.22 -16.98 10.86
C LEU A 372 -2.36 -18.31 11.60
N ASP A 373 -1.47 -18.54 12.57
CA ASP A 373 -1.53 -19.76 13.38
C ASP A 373 -2.76 -19.75 14.29
N PRO A 374 -3.37 -20.94 14.55
CA PRO A 374 -4.60 -21.04 15.33
C PRO A 374 -4.49 -20.47 16.75
N ASP A 375 -3.34 -20.57 17.39
CA ASP A 375 -3.13 -20.06 18.75
C ASP A 375 -3.16 -18.54 18.81
N THR A 376 -2.55 -17.86 17.85
CA THR A 376 -2.63 -16.39 17.70
C THR A 376 -4.03 -15.96 17.29
N TYR A 377 -4.71 -16.71 16.41
CA TYR A 377 -6.08 -16.45 16.01
C TYR A 377 -7.04 -16.47 17.21
N HIS A 378 -7.02 -17.56 18.00
CA HIS A 378 -7.91 -17.70 19.16
C HIS A 378 -7.65 -16.61 20.20
N TRP A 379 -6.37 -16.33 20.51
CA TRP A 379 -6.04 -15.25 21.41
C TRP A 379 -6.59 -13.89 20.93
N ALA A 380 -6.34 -13.53 19.67
CA ALA A 380 -6.83 -12.26 19.11
C ALA A 380 -8.36 -12.18 19.09
N SER A 381 -9.04 -13.25 18.69
CA SER A 381 -10.51 -13.34 18.66
C SER A 381 -11.12 -13.22 20.05
N ASP A 382 -10.50 -13.87 21.05
CA ASP A 382 -10.98 -13.82 22.43
C ASP A 382 -10.76 -12.45 23.08
N MET A 383 -9.64 -11.78 22.76
CA MET A 383 -9.34 -10.45 23.29
C MET A 383 -10.20 -9.37 22.64
N LEU A 384 -10.34 -9.39 21.31
CA LEU A 384 -10.99 -8.30 20.59
C LEU A 384 -12.51 -8.46 20.47
N LYS A 385 -13.02 -9.69 20.50
CA LYS A 385 -14.46 -10.02 20.31
C LYS A 385 -15.06 -9.48 19.00
N ILE A 386 -14.21 -9.38 17.96
CA ILE A 386 -14.57 -9.00 16.59
C ILE A 386 -14.08 -10.07 15.63
N PRO A 387 -14.54 -10.08 14.36
CA PRO A 387 -13.98 -10.97 13.34
C PRO A 387 -12.50 -10.71 13.12
N VAL A 388 -11.68 -11.79 13.22
CA VAL A 388 -10.26 -11.83 12.91
C VAL A 388 -10.11 -12.62 11.61
N VAL A 389 -9.78 -11.94 10.52
CA VAL A 389 -9.78 -12.49 9.18
C VAL A 389 -8.33 -12.75 8.73
N ASP A 390 -7.98 -14.03 8.56
CA ASP A 390 -6.79 -14.38 7.79
C ASP A 390 -7.10 -14.16 6.30
N HIS A 391 -6.17 -13.56 5.56
CA HIS A 391 -6.32 -13.43 4.12
C HIS A 391 -4.98 -13.59 3.41
N TRP A 392 -5.03 -14.27 2.27
CA TRP A 392 -3.86 -14.66 1.51
C TRP A 392 -3.70 -13.82 0.25
N TRP A 393 -2.50 -13.31 0.03
CA TRP A 393 -2.07 -12.62 -1.17
C TRP A 393 -0.55 -12.51 -1.25
N GLN A 394 -0.06 -11.94 -2.34
CA GLN A 394 1.37 -11.87 -2.64
C GLN A 394 1.71 -10.49 -3.23
N THR A 395 2.99 -10.17 -3.25
CA THR A 395 3.48 -8.96 -3.92
C THR A 395 3.10 -8.96 -5.40
N GLU A 396 3.15 -10.13 -6.04
CA GLU A 396 2.83 -10.33 -7.45
C GLU A 396 1.36 -10.05 -7.77
N THR A 397 0.44 -10.32 -6.86
CA THR A 397 -0.99 -10.05 -7.05
C THR A 397 -1.38 -8.63 -6.68
N GLY A 398 -0.75 -8.05 -5.65
CA GLY A 398 -0.98 -6.68 -5.21
C GLY A 398 -2.26 -6.45 -4.41
N TRP A 399 -3.13 -7.45 -4.28
CA TRP A 399 -4.36 -7.46 -3.51
C TRP A 399 -4.77 -8.90 -3.15
N PRO A 400 -5.74 -9.12 -2.23
CA PRO A 400 -6.07 -10.45 -1.73
C PRO A 400 -6.53 -11.44 -2.79
N ILE A 401 -6.01 -12.67 -2.71
CA ILE A 401 -6.39 -13.83 -3.52
C ILE A 401 -7.53 -14.60 -2.84
N ALA A 402 -7.44 -14.78 -1.51
CA ALA A 402 -8.46 -15.43 -0.71
C ALA A 402 -8.68 -14.67 0.59
N ALA A 403 -9.95 -14.49 0.96
CA ALA A 403 -10.37 -13.79 2.17
C ALA A 403 -11.84 -14.10 2.49
N ASN A 404 -12.26 -13.86 3.73
CA ASN A 404 -13.67 -13.66 4.04
C ASN A 404 -14.05 -12.23 3.62
N CYS A 405 -14.81 -12.10 2.53
CA CYS A 405 -15.18 -10.80 1.95
C CYS A 405 -16.30 -10.16 2.77
N MET A 406 -15.93 -9.43 3.84
CA MET A 406 -16.84 -8.92 4.87
C MET A 406 -17.93 -7.97 4.33
N GLY A 407 -17.70 -7.35 3.18
CA GLY A 407 -18.66 -6.48 2.50
C GLY A 407 -19.57 -7.17 1.48
N ILE A 408 -19.41 -8.47 1.26
CA ILE A 408 -20.31 -9.27 0.42
C ILE A 408 -21.19 -10.15 1.31
N GLU A 409 -20.57 -11.12 1.97
CA GLU A 409 -21.23 -12.08 2.83
C GLU A 409 -20.26 -12.58 3.90
N LYS A 410 -20.74 -12.68 5.14
CA LYS A 410 -19.91 -13.09 6.27
C LYS A 410 -20.03 -14.60 6.47
N PHE A 411 -18.94 -15.31 6.21
CA PHE A 411 -18.83 -16.73 6.49
C PHE A 411 -18.23 -17.00 7.86
N PRO A 412 -18.48 -18.18 8.45
CA PRO A 412 -17.75 -18.62 9.63
C PRO A 412 -16.24 -18.61 9.38
N ILE A 413 -15.49 -17.92 10.24
CA ILE A 413 -14.04 -17.83 10.16
C ILE A 413 -13.46 -19.12 10.76
N LYS A 414 -12.51 -19.73 10.04
CA LYS A 414 -11.78 -20.92 10.49
C LYS A 414 -10.33 -20.55 10.78
N ALA A 415 -9.83 -20.93 11.94
CA ALA A 415 -8.45 -20.71 12.30
C ALA A 415 -7.48 -21.34 11.26
N GLY A 416 -6.51 -20.55 10.79
CA GLY A 416 -5.52 -20.98 9.80
C GLY A 416 -6.03 -21.13 8.37
N SER A 417 -7.20 -20.53 8.05
CA SER A 417 -7.79 -20.55 6.69
C SER A 417 -8.19 -19.16 6.23
N PRO A 418 -7.84 -18.73 5.01
CA PRO A 418 -8.31 -17.49 4.41
C PRO A 418 -9.76 -17.58 3.91
N THR A 419 -10.46 -18.64 4.17
CA THR A 419 -11.88 -18.94 3.95
C THR A 419 -12.22 -19.25 2.48
N LYS A 420 -12.27 -18.27 1.58
CA LYS A 420 -12.72 -18.45 0.20
C LYS A 420 -11.90 -17.62 -0.78
N PRO A 421 -11.83 -18.02 -2.07
CA PRO A 421 -11.25 -17.16 -3.11
C PRO A 421 -11.94 -15.81 -3.16
N VAL A 422 -11.17 -14.76 -3.39
CA VAL A 422 -11.75 -13.44 -3.69
C VAL A 422 -12.33 -13.45 -5.10
N PRO A 423 -13.50 -12.84 -5.36
CA PRO A 423 -14.03 -12.67 -6.70
C PRO A 423 -12.97 -12.16 -7.69
N GLY A 424 -12.82 -12.86 -8.82
CA GLY A 424 -11.78 -12.65 -9.82
C GLY A 424 -10.64 -13.68 -9.80
N TYR A 425 -10.50 -14.47 -8.73
CA TYR A 425 -9.49 -15.52 -8.63
C TYR A 425 -10.11 -16.92 -8.65
N ASN A 426 -9.86 -17.69 -9.70
CA ASN A 426 -10.24 -19.11 -9.76
C ASN A 426 -9.18 -19.97 -9.05
N VAL A 427 -9.21 -19.95 -7.71
CA VAL A 427 -8.26 -20.75 -6.90
C VAL A 427 -8.70 -22.21 -6.88
N GLN A 428 -7.79 -23.11 -7.21
CA GLN A 428 -8.00 -24.56 -7.22
C GLN A 428 -6.83 -25.27 -6.52
N ILE A 429 -7.14 -26.39 -5.86
CA ILE A 429 -6.13 -27.33 -5.38
C ILE A 429 -5.94 -28.37 -6.46
N LEU A 430 -4.70 -28.63 -6.87
CA LEU A 430 -4.37 -29.51 -7.99
C LEU A 430 -3.51 -30.68 -7.49
N ASP A 431 -3.65 -31.84 -8.14
CA ASP A 431 -2.69 -32.95 -7.99
C ASP A 431 -1.37 -32.65 -8.72
N SER A 432 -0.41 -33.60 -8.64
CA SER A 432 0.89 -33.48 -9.31
C SER A 432 0.81 -33.41 -10.84
N ASP A 433 -0.30 -33.85 -11.42
CA ASP A 433 -0.54 -33.86 -12.86
C ASP A 433 -1.32 -32.62 -13.32
N GLY A 434 -1.71 -31.74 -12.37
CA GLY A 434 -2.43 -30.50 -12.64
C GLY A 434 -3.94 -30.66 -12.74
N ASN A 435 -4.53 -31.74 -12.28
CA ASN A 435 -5.97 -31.94 -12.24
C ASN A 435 -6.57 -31.41 -10.94
N PRO A 436 -7.75 -30.80 -10.97
CA PRO A 436 -8.43 -30.33 -9.76
C PRO A 436 -8.78 -31.48 -8.82
N LEU A 437 -8.41 -31.31 -7.55
CA LEU A 437 -8.76 -32.27 -6.49
C LEU A 437 -10.13 -31.94 -5.86
N PRO A 438 -10.86 -32.97 -5.41
CA PRO A 438 -12.08 -32.76 -4.66
C PRO A 438 -11.81 -32.14 -3.28
N ASN A 439 -12.85 -31.56 -2.67
CA ASN A 439 -12.72 -30.98 -1.33
C ASN A 439 -12.29 -32.00 -0.29
N GLY A 440 -11.28 -31.66 0.52
CA GLY A 440 -10.74 -32.48 1.60
C GLY A 440 -9.48 -33.25 1.23
N GLU A 441 -9.02 -33.17 -0.01
CA GLU A 441 -7.75 -33.73 -0.46
C GLU A 441 -6.66 -32.67 -0.50
N GLU A 442 -5.42 -33.09 -0.21
CA GLU A 442 -4.21 -32.24 -0.31
C GLU A 442 -3.58 -32.37 -1.70
N GLY A 443 -3.11 -31.22 -2.26
CA GLY A 443 -2.43 -31.14 -3.53
C GLY A 443 -1.19 -30.25 -3.50
#